data_9c32f7ca5de4fc819490b47ff61a3a84
#
_entry.id   9c32f7ca5de4fc819490b47ff61a3a84
#
_cell.length_a   1.000
_cell.length_b   1.000
_cell.length_c   1.000
_cell.angle_alpha   90.00
_cell.angle_beta   90.00
_cell.angle_gamma   90.00
#
_symmetry.space_group_name_H-M   'P 1'
#
loop_
_entity.id
_entity.type
_entity.pdbx_description
1 polymer ?
#
loop_
_entity_poly.entity_id
_entity_poly.type
_entity_poly.pdbx_seq_one_letter_code
_entity_poly.pdbx_strand_id
1 'polypeptide(L)'
;MSGFPYLPPETPQVKSWWRRGVGQLVLRLFGWRIEGNLPNLRKFVLIVAPHTSNWDFIIGFMVYLALQLETIWLAKHTALRGPLGPLGRYFGGVAIDRARAGNVVQAYIDEFAKRDRMVLTLTPEGTRSRVSDWKRGFHHVARGAGVPIVTVALDFSRRRAVFGPPIVPTDDYVADLKRIKPFFKAQMAKDPSKFDESLPKDP
;
A
#
# COMPACT_ATOMS: atom_id res chain seq x y z
N MET A 1 -1.71 22.10 17.67
CA MET A 1 -1.84 21.60 16.28
C MET A 1 -0.98 20.36 16.16
N SER A 2 -1.51 19.16 16.20
CA SER A 2 -0.72 17.93 16.04
C SER A 2 -0.17 17.88 14.62
N GLY A 3 1.15 17.97 14.48
CA GLY A 3 1.85 17.81 13.21
C GLY A 3 1.67 16.39 12.66
N PHE A 4 1.86 16.20 11.36
CA PHE A 4 1.93 14.86 10.77
C PHE A 4 3.11 14.08 11.36
N PRO A 5 2.96 12.79 11.64
CA PRO A 5 4.03 11.98 12.22
C PRO A 5 5.23 11.86 11.29
N TYR A 6 6.37 11.50 11.84
CA TYR A 6 7.54 11.06 11.10
C TYR A 6 7.60 9.54 11.09
N LEU A 7 8.13 8.98 10.02
CA LEU A 7 8.43 7.56 9.99
C LEU A 7 9.56 7.23 10.97
N PRO A 8 9.50 6.08 11.63
CA PRO A 8 10.60 5.56 12.41
C PRO A 8 11.86 5.33 11.57
N PRO A 9 13.08 5.34 12.18
CA PRO A 9 14.35 5.41 11.46
C PRO A 9 14.66 4.20 10.58
N GLU A 10 14.15 3.02 10.91
CA GLU A 10 14.38 1.81 10.11
C GLU A 10 13.50 1.76 8.86
N THR A 11 12.38 2.47 8.84
CA THR A 11 11.49 2.50 7.68
C THR A 11 12.15 3.23 6.51
N PRO A 12 12.14 2.66 5.30
CA PRO A 12 12.65 3.30 4.10
C PRO A 12 12.01 4.67 3.88
N GLN A 13 12.83 5.71 3.74
CA GLN A 13 12.34 7.08 3.57
C GLN A 13 13.29 7.93 2.72
N VAL A 14 12.70 8.79 1.89
CA VAL A 14 13.40 9.78 1.08
C VAL A 14 13.30 11.13 1.79
N LYS A 15 14.37 11.59 2.41
CA LYS A 15 14.40 12.90 3.06
C LYS A 15 14.25 14.01 2.02
N SER A 16 13.08 14.63 1.97
CA SER A 16 12.75 15.69 1.02
C SER A 16 11.72 16.65 1.63
N TRP A 17 12.17 17.86 1.97
CA TRP A 17 11.32 18.87 2.59
C TRP A 17 10.11 19.25 1.71
N TRP A 18 10.31 19.34 0.39
CA TRP A 18 9.23 19.71 -0.52
C TRP A 18 8.17 18.60 -0.66
N ARG A 19 8.57 17.30 -0.72
CA ARG A 19 7.62 16.18 -0.72
C ARG A 19 6.75 16.23 0.53
N ARG A 20 7.39 16.36 1.69
CA ARG A 20 6.70 16.45 2.97
C ARG A 20 5.78 17.68 3.02
N GLY A 21 6.26 18.85 2.59
CA GLY A 21 5.49 20.09 2.56
C GLY A 21 4.25 19.99 1.68
N VAL A 22 4.39 19.51 0.45
CA VAL A 22 3.26 19.32 -0.49
C VAL A 22 2.25 18.30 0.06
N GLY A 23 2.71 17.13 0.50
CA GLY A 23 1.81 16.11 1.04
C GLY A 23 1.03 16.62 2.25
N GLN A 24 1.71 17.26 3.21
CA GLN A 24 1.06 17.82 4.40
C GLN A 24 0.08 18.95 4.08
N LEU A 25 0.44 19.85 3.15
CA LEU A 25 -0.42 20.95 2.75
C LEU A 25 -1.74 20.42 2.16
N VAL A 26 -1.64 19.50 1.20
CA VAL A 26 -2.83 18.94 0.56
C VAL A 26 -3.67 18.15 1.57
N LEU A 27 -3.05 17.28 2.38
CA LEU A 27 -3.80 16.53 3.40
C LEU A 27 -4.52 17.47 4.39
N ARG A 28 -3.88 18.57 4.81
CA ARG A 28 -4.51 19.58 5.70
C ARG A 28 -5.70 20.26 5.02
N LEU A 29 -5.55 20.69 3.76
CA LEU A 29 -6.62 21.33 3.00
C LEU A 29 -7.86 20.44 2.87
N PHE A 30 -7.65 19.13 2.71
CA PHE A 30 -8.74 18.14 2.66
C PHE A 30 -9.15 17.59 4.04
N GLY A 31 -8.56 18.08 5.13
CA GLY A 31 -8.88 17.66 6.50
C GLY A 31 -8.41 16.24 6.86
N TRP A 32 -7.44 15.69 6.13
CA TRP A 32 -6.90 14.37 6.38
C TRP A 32 -5.84 14.35 7.47
N ARG A 33 -5.77 13.25 8.21
CA ARG A 33 -4.74 12.97 9.22
C ARG A 33 -4.17 11.57 9.02
N ILE A 34 -2.99 11.33 9.58
CA ILE A 34 -2.32 10.03 9.58
C ILE A 34 -2.28 9.53 11.02
N GLU A 35 -2.75 8.31 11.24
CA GLU A 35 -2.93 7.71 12.56
C GLU A 35 -2.47 6.24 12.55
N GLY A 36 -2.33 5.65 13.74
CA GLY A 36 -2.04 4.23 13.93
C GLY A 36 -0.55 3.92 14.09
N ASN A 37 -0.20 2.66 13.83
CA ASN A 37 1.12 2.12 14.11
C ASN A 37 2.04 2.24 12.90
N LEU A 38 2.80 3.35 12.81
CA LEU A 38 3.81 3.47 11.77
C LEU A 38 4.89 2.40 11.98
N PRO A 39 5.18 1.58 10.94
CA PRO A 39 6.11 0.47 11.10
C PRO A 39 7.56 0.96 11.27
N ASN A 40 8.34 0.34 12.16
CA ASN A 40 9.78 0.52 12.27
C ASN A 40 10.49 -0.70 11.68
N LEU A 41 10.38 -0.86 10.37
CA LEU A 41 10.80 -2.06 9.64
C LEU A 41 11.58 -1.68 8.38
N ARG A 42 12.65 -2.40 8.11
CA ARG A 42 13.46 -2.19 6.89
C ARG A 42 12.78 -2.73 5.63
N LYS A 43 12.03 -3.82 5.77
CA LYS A 43 11.37 -4.51 4.67
C LYS A 43 9.96 -4.92 5.06
N PHE A 44 8.98 -4.61 4.23
CA PHE A 44 7.60 -5.07 4.41
C PHE A 44 6.77 -4.90 3.13
N VAL A 45 5.68 -5.64 3.06
CA VAL A 45 4.63 -5.42 2.06
C VAL A 45 3.56 -4.53 2.67
N LEU A 46 3.29 -3.39 2.05
CA LEU A 46 2.25 -2.44 2.45
C LEU A 46 1.01 -2.68 1.61
N ILE A 47 -0.09 -3.05 2.23
CA ILE A 47 -1.38 -3.17 1.53
C ILE A 47 -2.29 -2.01 1.87
N VAL A 48 -2.86 -1.41 0.83
CA VAL A 48 -3.77 -0.26 0.94
C VAL A 48 -5.15 -0.69 0.47
N ALA A 49 -6.14 -0.56 1.34
CA ALA A 49 -7.56 -0.82 1.06
C ALA A 49 -8.42 0.14 1.92
N PRO A 50 -9.72 0.28 1.66
CA PRO A 50 -10.42 -0.07 0.42
C PRO A 50 -9.89 0.67 -0.80
N HIS A 51 -9.97 0.06 -1.99
CA HIS A 51 -9.56 0.69 -3.25
C HIS A 51 -10.75 0.76 -4.22
N THR A 52 -11.55 1.81 -4.10
CA THR A 52 -12.87 1.94 -4.75
C THR A 52 -12.98 3.13 -5.71
N SER A 53 -11.97 4.04 -5.68
CA SER A 53 -12.02 5.25 -6.50
C SER A 53 -10.62 5.76 -6.91
N ASN A 54 -10.56 6.73 -7.84
CA ASN A 54 -9.31 7.43 -8.17
C ASN A 54 -8.80 8.29 -7.01
N TRP A 55 -9.69 8.71 -6.10
CA TRP A 55 -9.32 9.49 -4.93
C TRP A 55 -8.42 8.71 -3.97
N ASP A 56 -8.54 7.38 -3.93
CA ASP A 56 -7.70 6.54 -3.09
C ASP A 56 -6.23 6.67 -3.50
N PHE A 57 -5.97 6.73 -4.83
CA PHE A 57 -4.62 6.98 -5.34
C PHE A 57 -4.13 8.38 -4.95
N ILE A 58 -4.96 9.41 -5.12
CA ILE A 58 -4.58 10.81 -4.81
C ILE A 58 -4.26 10.95 -3.33
N ILE A 59 -5.15 10.50 -2.44
CA ILE A 59 -4.95 10.60 -1.00
C ILE A 59 -3.78 9.71 -0.54
N GLY A 60 -3.72 8.46 -0.99
CA GLY A 60 -2.61 7.56 -0.70
C GLY A 60 -1.25 8.13 -1.13
N PHE A 61 -1.20 8.79 -2.31
CA PHE A 61 0.00 9.45 -2.79
C PHE A 61 0.38 10.66 -1.93
N MET A 62 -0.59 11.44 -1.44
CA MET A 62 -0.31 12.55 -0.52
C MET A 62 0.17 12.05 0.85
N VAL A 63 -0.37 10.93 1.35
CA VAL A 63 0.13 10.27 2.56
C VAL A 63 1.57 9.80 2.36
N TYR A 64 1.88 9.17 1.22
CA TYR A 64 3.22 8.76 0.83
C TYR A 64 4.21 9.94 0.85
N LEU A 65 3.83 11.08 0.25
CA LEU A 65 4.67 12.29 0.24
C LEU A 65 4.83 12.88 1.65
N ALA A 66 3.74 12.99 2.41
CA ALA A 66 3.74 13.57 3.76
C ALA A 66 4.61 12.79 4.74
N LEU A 67 4.65 11.47 4.60
CA LEU A 67 5.51 10.58 5.38
C LEU A 67 6.93 10.48 4.82
N GLN A 68 7.17 10.94 3.60
CA GLN A 68 8.44 10.72 2.90
C GLN A 68 8.78 9.23 2.73
N LEU A 69 7.76 8.37 2.67
CA LEU A 69 7.94 6.93 2.54
C LEU A 69 8.64 6.59 1.22
N GLU A 70 9.68 5.79 1.27
CA GLU A 70 10.27 5.20 0.07
C GLU A 70 9.60 3.86 -0.21
N THR A 71 8.86 3.77 -1.31
CA THR A 71 8.15 2.55 -1.68
C THR A 71 8.24 2.28 -3.17
N ILE A 72 8.16 1.01 -3.53
CA ILE A 72 8.00 0.54 -4.90
C ILE A 72 6.52 0.21 -5.10
N TRP A 73 5.96 0.65 -6.21
CA TRP A 73 4.59 0.31 -6.61
C TRP A 73 4.56 -0.10 -8.08
N LEU A 74 3.61 -0.97 -8.42
CA LEU A 74 3.50 -1.50 -9.77
C LEU A 74 2.71 -0.58 -10.68
N ALA A 75 3.29 -0.25 -11.80
CA ALA A 75 2.61 0.41 -12.89
C ALA A 75 2.53 -0.48 -14.13
N LYS A 76 1.45 -0.33 -14.88
CA LYS A 76 1.39 -0.92 -16.22
C LYS A 76 2.56 -0.35 -17.04
N HIS A 77 3.26 -1.22 -17.76
CA HIS A 77 4.42 -0.85 -18.59
C HIS A 77 4.13 0.35 -19.52
N THR A 78 2.92 0.41 -20.09
CA THR A 78 2.50 1.53 -20.94
C THR A 78 2.39 2.85 -20.18
N ALA A 79 2.05 2.86 -18.90
CA ALA A 79 1.93 4.06 -18.09
C ALA A 79 3.29 4.71 -17.79
N LEU A 80 4.36 3.90 -17.71
CA LEU A 80 5.73 4.38 -17.46
C LEU A 80 6.55 4.62 -18.75
N ARG A 81 5.99 4.35 -19.92
CA ARG A 81 6.59 4.69 -21.23
C ARG A 81 6.18 6.07 -21.76
N GLY A 82 5.04 6.62 -21.30
CA GLY A 82 4.56 7.93 -21.71
C GLY A 82 5.38 9.10 -21.15
N PRO A 83 5.04 10.34 -21.46
CA PRO A 83 5.76 11.54 -21.03
C PRO A 83 5.86 11.67 -19.50
N LEU A 84 4.92 11.11 -18.76
CA LEU A 84 4.94 11.05 -17.29
C LEU A 84 5.74 9.86 -16.73
N GLY A 85 6.29 9.02 -17.59
CA GLY A 85 7.04 7.83 -17.19
C GLY A 85 8.25 8.10 -16.28
N PRO A 86 9.11 9.10 -16.60
CA PRO A 86 10.21 9.48 -15.71
C PRO A 86 9.74 9.91 -14.34
N LEU A 87 8.65 10.66 -14.26
CA LEU A 87 8.04 11.08 -13.00
C LEU A 87 7.50 9.88 -12.20
N GLY A 88 6.81 8.96 -12.87
CA GLY A 88 6.33 7.73 -12.23
C GLY A 88 7.47 6.90 -11.65
N ARG A 89 8.57 6.74 -12.39
CA ARG A 89 9.78 6.05 -11.89
C ARG A 89 10.43 6.78 -10.71
N TYR A 90 10.53 8.11 -10.79
CA TYR A 90 11.06 8.93 -9.70
C TYR A 90 10.29 8.73 -8.37
N PHE A 91 9.00 8.45 -8.45
CA PHE A 91 8.15 8.14 -7.31
C PHE A 91 8.03 6.64 -7.00
N GLY A 92 8.97 5.82 -7.46
CA GLY A 92 9.02 4.40 -7.13
C GLY A 92 8.16 3.50 -8.02
N GLY A 93 7.65 4.01 -9.13
CA GLY A 93 6.94 3.20 -10.12
C GLY A 93 7.85 2.23 -10.84
N VAL A 94 7.57 0.93 -10.78
CA VAL A 94 8.26 -0.13 -11.51
C VAL A 94 7.34 -0.66 -12.60
N ALA A 95 7.84 -0.63 -13.84
CA ALA A 95 7.10 -1.17 -14.97
C ALA A 95 7.13 -2.70 -14.94
N ILE A 96 5.95 -3.31 -14.96
CA ILE A 96 5.86 -4.76 -15.14
C ILE A 96 5.25 -5.07 -16.49
N ASP A 97 5.96 -5.90 -17.23
CA ASP A 97 5.41 -6.57 -18.40
C ASP A 97 4.63 -7.80 -17.95
N ARG A 98 3.32 -7.63 -17.82
CA ARG A 98 2.41 -8.71 -17.38
C ARG A 98 2.36 -9.87 -18.38
N ALA A 99 2.77 -9.67 -19.62
CA ALA A 99 2.82 -10.71 -20.64
C ALA A 99 4.02 -11.65 -20.45
N ARG A 100 5.11 -11.13 -19.86
CA ARG A 100 6.29 -11.91 -19.48
C ARG A 100 6.27 -12.36 -18.02
N ALA A 101 5.22 -12.03 -17.30
CA ALA A 101 5.10 -12.16 -15.87
C ALA A 101 4.68 -13.56 -15.41
N GLY A 102 5.19 -14.61 -16.02
CA GLY A 102 5.02 -15.97 -15.49
C GLY A 102 5.48 -16.12 -14.03
N ASN A 103 6.17 -15.11 -13.49
CA ASN A 103 6.59 -15.11 -12.09
C ASN A 103 6.82 -13.71 -11.50
N VAL A 104 5.81 -12.82 -11.54
CA VAL A 104 5.89 -11.48 -10.89
C VAL A 104 6.16 -11.61 -9.40
N VAL A 105 5.58 -12.61 -8.75
CA VAL A 105 5.78 -12.89 -7.33
C VAL A 105 7.26 -13.16 -7.05
N GLN A 106 7.88 -14.04 -7.84
CA GLN A 106 9.30 -14.36 -7.68
C GLN A 106 10.19 -13.15 -7.92
N ALA A 107 9.90 -12.33 -8.93
CA ALA A 107 10.67 -11.12 -9.20
C ALA A 107 10.68 -10.16 -8.00
N TYR A 108 9.56 -10.05 -7.26
CA TYR A 108 9.52 -9.26 -6.03
C TYR A 108 10.28 -9.88 -4.88
N ILE A 109 10.17 -11.20 -4.72
CA ILE A 109 10.94 -11.92 -3.70
C ILE A 109 12.45 -11.69 -3.94
N ASP A 110 12.89 -11.79 -5.20
CA ASP A 110 14.28 -11.54 -5.59
C ASP A 110 14.71 -10.08 -5.34
N GLU A 111 13.80 -9.10 -5.58
CA GLU A 111 14.08 -7.68 -5.27
C GLU A 111 14.20 -7.45 -3.75
N PHE A 112 13.36 -8.09 -2.93
CA PHE A 112 13.51 -8.06 -1.49
C PHE A 112 14.83 -8.66 -1.01
N ALA A 113 15.30 -9.73 -1.66
CA ALA A 113 16.58 -10.37 -1.33
C ALA A 113 17.79 -9.48 -1.63
N LYS A 114 17.73 -8.72 -2.74
CA LYS A 114 18.83 -7.84 -3.20
C LYS A 114 18.98 -6.55 -2.41
N ARG A 115 17.94 -6.09 -1.72
CA ARG A 115 17.90 -4.78 -1.06
C ARG A 115 17.95 -4.94 0.46
N ASP A 116 18.64 -4.06 1.15
CA ASP A 116 18.62 -4.02 2.62
C ASP A 116 17.34 -3.37 3.15
N ARG A 117 16.75 -2.48 2.37
CA ARG A 117 15.53 -1.74 2.70
C ARG A 117 14.58 -1.75 1.51
N MET A 118 13.32 -2.11 1.73
CA MET A 118 12.31 -2.10 0.67
C MET A 118 10.89 -2.12 1.22
N VAL A 119 10.05 -1.24 0.72
CA VAL A 119 8.61 -1.30 0.90
C VAL A 119 7.96 -1.56 -0.45
N LEU A 120 7.12 -2.58 -0.53
CA LEU A 120 6.30 -2.86 -1.69
C LEU A 120 4.86 -2.49 -1.38
N THR A 121 4.30 -1.49 -2.09
CA THR A 121 2.91 -1.07 -1.90
C THR A 121 2.00 -1.71 -2.96
N LEU A 122 0.94 -2.35 -2.48
CA LEU A 122 -0.06 -3.04 -3.30
C LEU A 122 -1.48 -2.73 -2.84
N THR A 123 -2.44 -2.81 -3.78
CA THR A 123 -3.87 -2.87 -3.48
C THR A 123 -4.33 -4.32 -3.66
N PRO A 124 -4.73 -5.02 -2.59
CA PRO A 124 -5.01 -6.46 -2.67
C PRO A 124 -6.23 -6.80 -3.52
N GLU A 125 -7.17 -5.88 -3.65
CA GLU A 125 -8.34 -6.00 -4.52
C GLU A 125 -7.95 -6.07 -6.01
N GLY A 126 -6.88 -5.37 -6.40
CA GLY A 126 -6.36 -5.34 -7.77
C GLY A 126 -7.30 -4.69 -8.80
N THR A 127 -8.39 -4.11 -8.37
CA THR A 127 -9.41 -3.39 -9.14
C THR A 127 -10.10 -2.37 -8.26
N ARG A 128 -10.90 -1.47 -8.85
CA ARG A 128 -11.81 -0.56 -8.12
C ARG A 128 -13.26 -1.01 -8.12
N SER A 129 -13.52 -2.16 -8.74
CA SER A 129 -14.83 -2.81 -8.71
C SER A 129 -14.93 -3.71 -7.49
N ARG A 130 -16.15 -3.97 -7.02
CA ARG A 130 -16.39 -4.88 -5.91
C ARG A 130 -15.87 -6.28 -6.23
N VAL A 131 -15.07 -6.82 -5.32
CA VAL A 131 -14.54 -8.19 -5.40
C VAL A 131 -14.63 -8.84 -4.01
N SER A 132 -15.09 -10.07 -3.96
CA SER A 132 -15.12 -10.86 -2.71
C SER A 132 -13.75 -11.39 -2.36
N ASP A 133 -12.99 -11.81 -3.39
CA ASP A 133 -11.70 -12.46 -3.21
C ASP A 133 -10.55 -11.51 -3.54
N TRP A 134 -9.67 -11.34 -2.58
CA TRP A 134 -8.44 -10.59 -2.78
C TRP A 134 -7.39 -11.41 -3.52
N LYS A 135 -6.58 -10.74 -4.33
CA LYS A 135 -5.47 -11.39 -5.04
C LYS A 135 -4.40 -11.81 -4.06
N ARG A 136 -4.00 -13.09 -4.10
CA ARG A 136 -3.02 -13.70 -3.19
C ARG A 136 -1.59 -13.18 -3.36
N GLY A 137 -1.30 -12.41 -4.42
CA GLY A 137 0.06 -11.98 -4.76
C GLY A 137 0.80 -11.27 -3.62
N PHE A 138 0.15 -10.38 -2.86
CA PHE A 138 0.78 -9.69 -1.74
C PHE A 138 1.24 -10.66 -0.64
N HIS A 139 0.44 -11.68 -0.36
CA HIS A 139 0.73 -12.69 0.65
C HIS A 139 1.88 -13.59 0.20
N HIS A 140 1.84 -14.09 -1.05
CA HIS A 140 2.92 -14.90 -1.59
C HIS A 140 4.26 -14.17 -1.62
N VAL A 141 4.27 -12.87 -1.95
CA VAL A 141 5.48 -12.05 -1.90
C VAL A 141 5.97 -11.89 -0.47
N ALA A 142 5.09 -11.50 0.45
CA ALA A 142 5.47 -11.28 1.85
C ALA A 142 6.03 -12.55 2.49
N ARG A 143 5.36 -13.68 2.29
CA ARG A 143 5.81 -14.99 2.78
C ARG A 143 7.12 -15.42 2.14
N GLY A 144 7.23 -15.39 0.81
CA GLY A 144 8.43 -15.82 0.09
C GLY A 144 9.66 -14.96 0.38
N ALA A 145 9.45 -13.67 0.67
CA ALA A 145 10.52 -12.75 1.08
C ALA A 145 10.81 -12.77 2.59
N GLY A 146 10.02 -13.48 3.40
CA GLY A 146 10.16 -13.50 4.85
C GLY A 146 9.92 -12.15 5.52
N VAL A 147 9.00 -11.33 4.97
CA VAL A 147 8.74 -9.97 5.46
C VAL A 147 7.30 -9.81 5.93
N PRO A 148 7.03 -8.95 6.94
CA PRO A 148 5.69 -8.72 7.41
C PRO A 148 4.82 -7.95 6.41
N ILE A 149 3.50 -8.09 6.59
CA ILE A 149 2.47 -7.32 5.91
C ILE A 149 2.04 -6.19 6.86
N VAL A 150 1.98 -4.96 6.34
CA VAL A 150 1.43 -3.79 7.05
C VAL A 150 0.19 -3.33 6.31
N THR A 151 -0.88 -3.04 7.05
CA THR A 151 -2.14 -2.56 6.50
C THR A 151 -2.25 -1.04 6.58
N VAL A 152 -2.81 -0.41 5.56
CA VAL A 152 -3.21 0.99 5.58
C VAL A 152 -4.65 1.11 5.11
N ALA A 153 -5.53 1.59 5.98
CA ALA A 153 -6.89 1.92 5.61
C ALA A 153 -6.99 3.42 5.27
N LEU A 154 -7.53 3.71 4.09
CA LEU A 154 -7.93 5.07 3.71
C LEU A 154 -9.39 5.28 4.13
N ASP A 155 -9.58 5.78 5.33
CA ASP A 155 -10.91 6.04 5.91
C ASP A 155 -11.44 7.40 5.45
N PHE A 156 -12.25 7.40 4.39
CA PHE A 156 -12.88 8.59 3.85
C PHE A 156 -13.98 9.13 4.76
N SER A 157 -14.63 8.27 5.54
CA SER A 157 -15.70 8.69 6.46
C SER A 157 -15.16 9.60 7.57
N ARG A 158 -13.95 9.30 8.07
CA ARG A 158 -13.25 10.05 9.11
C ARG A 158 -12.12 10.93 8.59
N ARG A 159 -11.77 10.82 7.31
CA ARG A 159 -10.59 11.42 6.67
C ARG A 159 -9.29 11.06 7.39
N ARG A 160 -9.04 9.75 7.53
CA ARG A 160 -7.88 9.20 8.20
C ARG A 160 -7.17 8.18 7.32
N ALA A 161 -5.84 8.28 7.26
CA ALA A 161 -4.99 7.18 6.81
C ALA A 161 -4.53 6.45 8.07
N VAL A 162 -5.05 5.24 8.28
CA VAL A 162 -4.82 4.46 9.50
C VAL A 162 -3.87 3.33 9.21
N PHE A 163 -2.74 3.28 9.93
CA PHE A 163 -1.76 2.21 9.84
C PHE A 163 -2.04 1.14 10.90
N GLY A 164 -2.18 -0.11 10.48
CA GLY A 164 -2.32 -1.26 11.37
C GLY A 164 -0.98 -1.82 11.83
N PRO A 165 -1.00 -2.73 12.82
CA PRO A 165 0.19 -3.42 13.27
C PRO A 165 0.74 -4.34 12.18
N PRO A 166 2.07 -4.60 12.17
CA PRO A 166 2.68 -5.59 11.28
C PRO A 166 2.13 -6.99 11.55
N ILE A 167 1.84 -7.73 10.49
CA ILE A 167 1.35 -9.11 10.52
C ILE A 167 2.37 -9.99 9.83
N VAL A 168 2.92 -10.97 10.54
CA VAL A 168 3.79 -11.99 9.95
C VAL A 168 2.90 -12.99 9.20
N PRO A 169 3.10 -13.18 7.88
CA PRO A 169 2.31 -14.12 7.10
C PRO A 169 2.68 -15.58 7.45
N THR A 170 1.68 -16.44 7.44
CA THR A 170 1.82 -17.90 7.63
C THR A 170 1.70 -18.64 6.30
N ASP A 171 1.70 -19.97 6.33
CA ASP A 171 1.42 -20.78 5.14
C ASP A 171 -0.06 -20.81 4.79
N ASP A 172 -0.93 -20.46 5.73
CA ASP A 172 -2.38 -20.41 5.55
C ASP A 172 -2.85 -19.00 5.16
N TYR A 173 -3.02 -18.80 3.85
CA TYR A 173 -3.56 -17.55 3.30
C TYR A 173 -4.94 -17.19 3.86
N VAL A 174 -5.82 -18.20 4.05
CA VAL A 174 -7.20 -17.98 4.50
C VAL A 174 -7.20 -17.51 5.95
N ALA A 175 -6.42 -18.16 6.79
CA ALA A 175 -6.25 -17.75 8.19
C ALA A 175 -5.67 -16.33 8.29
N ASP A 176 -4.64 -16.03 7.50
CA ASP A 176 -4.04 -14.69 7.50
C ASP A 176 -5.00 -13.62 6.97
N LEU A 177 -5.77 -13.93 5.92
CA LEU A 177 -6.76 -12.99 5.38
C LEU A 177 -7.89 -12.72 6.38
N LYS A 178 -8.29 -13.72 7.17
CA LYS A 178 -9.24 -13.55 8.31
C LYS A 178 -8.70 -12.64 9.40
N ARG A 179 -7.38 -12.53 9.57
CA ARG A 179 -6.73 -11.60 10.51
C ARG A 179 -6.60 -10.18 9.92
N ILE A 180 -6.37 -10.09 8.61
CA ILE A 180 -6.10 -8.84 7.89
C ILE A 180 -7.38 -8.10 7.54
N LYS A 181 -8.35 -8.80 6.93
CA LYS A 181 -9.53 -8.18 6.31
C LYS A 181 -10.44 -7.42 7.29
N PRO A 182 -10.62 -7.83 8.55
CA PRO A 182 -11.42 -7.09 9.53
C PRO A 182 -10.93 -5.68 9.87
N PHE A 183 -9.67 -5.36 9.53
CA PHE A 183 -9.11 -4.02 9.68
C PHE A 183 -9.79 -3.00 8.75
N PHE A 184 -10.32 -3.47 7.62
CA PHE A 184 -10.95 -2.64 6.60
C PHE A 184 -12.47 -2.76 6.68
N LYS A 185 -13.17 -1.62 6.58
CA LYS A 185 -14.63 -1.55 6.62
C LYS A 185 -15.17 -0.84 5.39
N ALA A 186 -16.34 -1.25 4.90
CA ALA A 186 -16.97 -0.63 3.74
C ALA A 186 -17.20 0.87 3.94
N GLN A 187 -17.59 1.27 5.15
CA GLN A 187 -17.77 2.69 5.50
C GLN A 187 -16.50 3.54 5.37
N MET A 188 -15.30 2.93 5.38
CA MET A 188 -14.04 3.63 5.14
C MET A 188 -13.84 3.98 3.67
N ALA A 189 -14.45 3.21 2.76
CA ALA A 189 -14.28 3.41 1.33
C ALA A 189 -14.86 4.75 0.86
N LYS A 190 -14.28 5.33 -0.20
CA LYS A 190 -14.86 6.48 -0.89
C LYS A 190 -16.21 6.12 -1.53
N ASP A 191 -16.34 4.88 -2.01
CA ASP A 191 -17.58 4.29 -2.49
C ASP A 191 -17.82 2.96 -1.74
N PRO A 192 -18.60 2.98 -0.64
CA PRO A 192 -18.85 1.80 0.18
C PRO A 192 -19.46 0.62 -0.57
N SER A 193 -20.25 0.86 -1.62
CA SER A 193 -20.89 -0.21 -2.40
C SER A 193 -19.90 -1.10 -3.16
N LYS A 194 -18.67 -0.60 -3.36
CA LYS A 194 -17.61 -1.31 -4.09
C LYS A 194 -16.65 -2.09 -3.20
N PHE A 195 -16.81 -2.04 -1.88
CA PHE A 195 -16.00 -2.82 -0.97
C PHE A 195 -16.79 -4.00 -0.40
N ASP A 196 -16.16 -5.17 -0.34
CA ASP A 196 -16.73 -6.40 0.20
C ASP A 196 -16.07 -6.76 1.53
N GLU A 197 -16.84 -6.70 2.62
CA GLU A 197 -16.36 -7.05 3.96
C GLU A 197 -16.41 -8.55 4.26
N SER A 198 -16.98 -9.37 3.36
CA SER A 198 -17.11 -10.80 3.61
C SER A 198 -15.74 -11.44 3.86
N LEU A 199 -15.67 -12.26 4.88
CA LEU A 199 -14.45 -13.04 5.16
C LEU A 199 -14.30 -14.17 4.13
N PRO A 200 -13.08 -14.61 3.84
CA PRO A 200 -12.86 -15.73 2.97
C PRO A 200 -13.53 -16.98 3.57
N LYS A 201 -14.13 -17.78 2.72
CA LYS A 201 -14.69 -19.08 3.10
C LYS A 201 -13.54 -20.03 3.38
N ASP A 202 -13.77 -20.96 4.29
CA ASP A 202 -12.87 -22.10 4.47
C ASP A 202 -12.88 -22.94 3.19
N PRO A 203 -11.75 -23.55 2.82
CA PRO A 203 -11.65 -24.38 1.62
C PRO A 203 -12.53 -25.63 1.67
#